data_1bed32f6f12eec6eb86666707018548c
#
_entry.id   1bed32f6f12eec6eb86666707018548c
#
_cell.length_a   1.000
_cell.length_b   1.000
_cell.length_c   1.000
_cell.angle_alpha   90.00
_cell.angle_beta   90.00
_cell.angle_gamma   90.00
#
_symmetry.space_group_name_H-M   'P 1'
#
loop_
_entity.id
_entity.type
_entity.pdbx_description
1 polymer ?
#
loop_
_entity_poly.entity_id
_entity_poly.type
_entity_poly.pdbx_seq_one_letter_code
_entity_poly.pdbx_strand_id
1 'polypeptide(L)'
;MRKIDPLSLKPHWGKSILKLTSSITVILFSLISSLTAQELPTPDSLYVSTQCFIREGNSFQDVVEEGREADVSGPNVVFFRQPIAGSDAAENQFIRIVVWDNMEHWASNVVVTPSDTYDCDNNNRRFWTNRNLGSNRNAYNGTDVSLVTTRRCSVQRGYNISDVYRSLNDTQLAREANGHTSVMHVSHLLLGPSSDTEMRTSIIIRTIGESEVGLARDLDSSFQTDLGIGTPANAPAEFCNDPSLSRSYMVYS
;
A
#
# COMPACT_ATOMS: atom_id res chain seq x y z
N MET A 1 -78.45 45.76 -21.34
CA MET A 1 -77.10 46.13 -20.87
C MET A 1 -77.01 45.75 -19.38
N ARG A 2 -76.37 44.65 -19.03
CA ARG A 2 -76.11 44.25 -17.64
C ARG A 2 -74.63 44.49 -17.38
N LYS A 3 -74.37 45.30 -16.36
CA LYS A 3 -72.96 45.51 -15.84
C LYS A 3 -72.59 44.29 -15.04
N ILE A 4 -71.39 43.76 -15.30
CA ILE A 4 -70.75 42.70 -14.54
C ILE A 4 -69.67 43.37 -13.68
N ASP A 5 -69.81 43.21 -12.33
CA ASP A 5 -68.82 43.69 -11.37
C ASP A 5 -67.61 42.74 -11.32
N PRO A 6 -66.36 43.26 -11.19
CA PRO A 6 -65.19 42.43 -11.10
C PRO A 6 -65.00 41.89 -9.69
N LEU A 7 -64.89 40.55 -9.56
CA LEU A 7 -64.53 39.82 -8.35
C LEU A 7 -63.05 40.10 -7.96
N SER A 8 -62.93 40.69 -6.79
CA SER A 8 -61.65 40.92 -6.14
C SER A 8 -61.09 39.59 -5.59
N LEU A 9 -60.15 38.98 -6.25
CA LEU A 9 -59.33 37.86 -5.75
C LEU A 9 -58.15 38.38 -4.96
N LYS A 10 -58.19 38.29 -3.62
CA LYS A 10 -57.04 38.51 -2.76
C LYS A 10 -56.14 37.27 -2.76
N PRO A 11 -54.83 37.36 -2.98
CA PRO A 11 -53.95 36.22 -2.91
C PRO A 11 -53.58 35.91 -1.45
N HIS A 12 -54.04 34.78 -0.93
CA HIS A 12 -53.67 34.21 0.38
C HIS A 12 -52.52 33.21 0.27
N TRP A 13 -51.44 33.56 -0.42
CA TRP A 13 -50.31 32.66 -0.64
C TRP A 13 -48.96 33.29 -0.23
N GLY A 14 -48.82 33.69 1.01
CA GLY A 14 -47.58 34.42 1.40
C GLY A 14 -46.82 33.90 2.63
N LYS A 15 -47.37 32.96 3.40
CA LYS A 15 -46.71 32.62 4.69
C LYS A 15 -46.30 31.17 4.90
N SER A 16 -46.68 30.24 4.03
CA SER A 16 -46.31 28.81 4.19
C SER A 16 -45.06 28.41 3.40
N ILE A 17 -44.69 29.11 2.33
CA ILE A 17 -43.57 28.76 1.48
C ILE A 17 -42.24 29.15 2.15
N LEU A 18 -42.19 30.22 2.95
CA LEU A 18 -40.94 30.69 3.60
C LEU A 18 -40.45 29.76 4.73
N LYS A 19 -41.35 28.99 5.35
CA LYS A 19 -40.95 28.05 6.40
C LYS A 19 -40.43 26.72 5.85
N LEU A 20 -40.88 26.31 4.66
CA LEU A 20 -40.45 25.06 4.02
C LEU A 20 -39.05 25.17 3.42
N THR A 21 -38.75 26.33 2.83
CA THR A 21 -37.39 26.56 2.24
C THR A 21 -36.29 26.64 3.27
N SER A 22 -36.57 27.21 4.47
CA SER A 22 -35.60 27.31 5.55
C SER A 22 -35.24 25.92 6.14
N SER A 23 -36.22 24.99 6.24
CA SER A 23 -35.95 23.65 6.76
C SER A 23 -35.17 22.76 5.78
N ILE A 24 -35.40 22.91 4.48
CA ILE A 24 -34.70 22.13 3.44
C ILE A 24 -33.23 22.59 3.35
N THR A 25 -32.97 23.89 3.49
CA THR A 25 -31.62 24.44 3.43
C THR A 25 -30.77 23.96 4.61
N VAL A 26 -31.34 23.86 5.81
CA VAL A 26 -30.61 23.35 7.00
C VAL A 26 -30.33 21.85 6.88
N ILE A 27 -31.24 21.06 6.31
CA ILE A 27 -31.04 19.62 6.10
C ILE A 27 -29.97 19.36 5.03
N LEU A 28 -29.95 20.15 3.95
CA LEU A 28 -28.87 20.05 2.95
C LEU A 28 -27.49 20.44 3.51
N PHE A 29 -27.40 21.45 4.36
CA PHE A 29 -26.14 21.83 5.00
C PHE A 29 -25.66 20.79 6.01
N SER A 30 -26.53 20.11 6.72
CA SER A 30 -26.14 19.03 7.63
C SER A 30 -25.74 17.73 6.93
N LEU A 31 -26.16 17.50 5.68
CA LEU A 31 -25.74 16.36 4.87
C LEU A 31 -24.38 16.60 4.18
N ILE A 32 -23.97 17.84 3.97
CA ILE A 32 -22.67 18.17 3.38
C ILE A 32 -21.54 18.10 4.43
N SER A 33 -21.86 18.23 5.70
CA SER A 33 -20.86 18.22 6.79
C SER A 33 -20.31 16.84 7.14
N SER A 34 -20.82 15.76 6.56
CA SER A 34 -20.37 14.37 6.86
C SER A 34 -19.46 13.76 5.80
N LEU A 35 -19.10 14.50 4.77
CA LEU A 35 -18.00 14.14 3.87
C LEU A 35 -16.66 14.63 4.45
N THR A 36 -16.36 14.26 5.68
CA THR A 36 -14.97 14.34 6.16
C THR A 36 -14.18 13.35 5.31
N ALA A 37 -13.37 13.86 4.41
CA ALA A 37 -12.38 13.05 3.73
C ALA A 37 -11.59 12.32 4.83
N GLN A 38 -11.70 10.99 4.87
CA GLN A 38 -10.98 10.19 5.85
C GLN A 38 -9.50 10.49 5.65
N GLU A 39 -8.88 11.09 6.66
CA GLU A 39 -7.48 11.46 6.61
C GLU A 39 -6.62 10.21 6.40
N LEU A 40 -5.63 10.33 5.52
CA LEU A 40 -4.67 9.25 5.29
C LEU A 40 -3.93 8.99 6.60
N PRO A 41 -3.91 7.76 7.12
CA PRO A 41 -3.14 7.44 8.33
C PRO A 41 -1.67 7.80 8.17
N THR A 42 -1.02 8.16 9.26
CA THR A 42 0.43 8.31 9.28
C THR A 42 1.09 7.01 8.79
N PRO A 43 2.23 7.07 8.10
CA PRO A 43 2.96 5.87 7.73
C PRO A 43 3.35 5.07 8.98
N ASP A 44 3.20 3.75 8.90
CA ASP A 44 3.64 2.85 9.97
C ASP A 44 5.17 2.67 9.99
N SER A 45 5.81 2.86 8.82
CA SER A 45 7.25 2.72 8.67
C SER A 45 7.78 3.34 7.37
N LEU A 46 9.10 3.47 7.30
CA LEU A 46 9.85 3.81 6.11
C LEU A 46 10.55 2.54 5.60
N TYR A 47 10.29 2.16 4.35
CA TYR A 47 11.00 1.10 3.64
C TYR A 47 12.05 1.69 2.73
N VAL A 48 13.28 1.24 2.86
CA VAL A 48 14.37 1.57 1.95
C VAL A 48 14.68 0.32 1.14
N SER A 49 14.35 0.33 -0.15
CA SER A 49 14.62 -0.79 -1.05
C SER A 49 15.81 -0.50 -1.94
N THR A 50 16.70 -1.48 -2.09
CA THR A 50 17.89 -1.39 -2.93
C THR A 50 18.03 -2.70 -3.71
N GLN A 51 18.28 -2.61 -5.01
CA GLN A 51 18.61 -3.76 -5.82
C GLN A 51 20.06 -4.16 -5.53
N CYS A 52 20.28 -5.45 -5.32
CA CYS A 52 21.59 -6.00 -5.02
C CYS A 52 21.91 -7.18 -5.96
N PHE A 53 23.18 -7.47 -6.10
CA PHE A 53 23.73 -8.49 -7.01
C PHE A 53 24.69 -9.39 -6.23
N ILE A 54 24.44 -10.68 -6.30
CA ILE A 54 25.30 -11.70 -5.69
C ILE A 54 26.64 -11.71 -6.44
N ARG A 55 27.74 -11.65 -5.72
CA ARG A 55 29.09 -11.71 -6.31
C ARG A 55 29.38 -13.11 -6.83
N GLU A 56 30.19 -13.16 -7.87
CA GLU A 56 30.64 -14.41 -8.46
C GLU A 56 31.26 -15.37 -7.41
N GLY A 57 30.89 -16.62 -7.47
CA GLY A 57 31.32 -17.65 -6.53
C GLY A 57 30.47 -17.79 -5.26
N ASN A 58 29.50 -16.90 -5.04
CA ASN A 58 28.58 -16.98 -3.91
C ASN A 58 27.18 -17.41 -4.36
N SER A 59 26.42 -17.99 -3.45
CA SER A 59 25.01 -18.30 -3.61
C SER A 59 24.15 -17.29 -2.85
N PHE A 60 22.83 -17.28 -3.12
CA PHE A 60 21.91 -16.50 -2.32
C PHE A 60 21.84 -16.94 -0.85
N GLN A 61 22.11 -18.22 -0.58
CA GLN A 61 22.17 -18.74 0.78
C GLN A 61 23.36 -18.11 1.55
N ASP A 62 24.52 -17.97 0.91
CA ASP A 62 25.70 -17.30 1.52
C ASP A 62 25.36 -15.84 1.88
N VAL A 63 24.62 -15.14 0.99
CA VAL A 63 24.13 -13.78 1.25
C VAL A 63 23.22 -13.71 2.48
N VAL A 64 22.30 -14.67 2.63
CA VAL A 64 21.40 -14.72 3.78
C VAL A 64 22.15 -15.02 5.07
N GLU A 65 23.11 -15.94 5.03
CA GLU A 65 23.96 -16.30 6.18
C GLU A 65 24.79 -15.11 6.63
N GLU A 66 25.51 -14.44 5.72
CA GLU A 66 26.25 -13.20 6.02
C GLU A 66 25.33 -12.12 6.62
N GLY A 67 24.13 -11.94 6.04
CA GLY A 67 23.19 -10.96 6.55
C GLY A 67 22.71 -11.25 7.99
N ARG A 68 22.60 -12.51 8.38
CA ARG A 68 22.22 -12.93 9.74
C ARG A 68 23.35 -12.82 10.75
N GLU A 69 24.59 -12.98 10.29
CA GLU A 69 25.80 -12.85 11.11
C GLU A 69 26.27 -11.39 11.25
N ALA A 70 25.77 -10.50 10.39
CA ALA A 70 26.18 -9.10 10.40
C ALA A 70 25.79 -8.41 11.71
N ASP A 71 26.75 -7.69 12.31
CA ASP A 71 26.48 -6.80 13.45
C ASP A 71 25.77 -5.53 12.94
N VAL A 72 24.45 -5.66 12.81
CA VAL A 72 23.56 -4.58 12.34
C VAL A 72 23.01 -3.84 13.55
N SER A 73 23.06 -2.52 13.50
CA SER A 73 22.42 -1.66 14.48
C SER A 73 21.67 -0.53 13.79
N GLY A 74 20.55 -0.15 14.35
CA GLY A 74 19.78 1.00 13.90
C GLY A 74 18.47 0.68 13.17
N PRO A 75 18.40 -0.13 12.12
CA PRO A 75 17.11 -0.44 11.48
C PRO A 75 16.23 -1.31 12.39
N ASN A 76 14.92 -1.26 12.15
CA ASN A 76 13.99 -2.13 12.88
C ASN A 76 14.06 -3.57 12.35
N VAL A 77 14.13 -3.72 11.02
CA VAL A 77 14.15 -5.04 10.35
C VAL A 77 14.92 -4.93 9.03
N VAL A 78 15.61 -6.00 8.65
CA VAL A 78 16.23 -6.16 7.32
C VAL A 78 15.73 -7.44 6.66
N PHE A 79 15.26 -7.31 5.42
CA PHE A 79 14.84 -8.43 4.59
C PHE A 79 15.66 -8.53 3.32
N PHE A 80 15.97 -9.76 2.92
CA PHE A 80 16.45 -10.08 1.58
C PHE A 80 15.34 -10.80 0.82
N ARG A 81 14.97 -10.28 -0.34
CA ARG A 81 13.89 -10.82 -1.18
C ARG A 81 14.45 -11.39 -2.46
N GLN A 82 14.36 -12.70 -2.58
CA GLN A 82 14.70 -13.45 -3.78
C GLN A 82 13.48 -13.56 -4.69
N PRO A 83 13.53 -13.07 -5.93
CA PRO A 83 12.46 -13.30 -6.90
C PRO A 83 12.29 -14.79 -7.22
N ILE A 84 11.02 -15.25 -7.32
CA ILE A 84 10.66 -16.63 -7.69
C ILE A 84 9.94 -16.65 -9.04
N ALA A 85 9.00 -15.70 -9.24
CA ALA A 85 8.18 -15.65 -10.45
C ALA A 85 7.70 -14.21 -10.73
N GLY A 86 7.37 -13.93 -11.99
CA GLY A 86 6.80 -12.65 -12.43
C GLY A 86 7.78 -11.47 -12.29
N SER A 87 9.07 -11.71 -12.36
CA SER A 87 10.11 -10.70 -12.26
C SER A 87 11.11 -10.82 -13.41
N ASP A 88 11.55 -9.68 -13.95
CA ASP A 88 12.63 -9.59 -14.94
C ASP A 88 14.02 -9.60 -14.28
N ALA A 89 14.11 -9.89 -12.98
CA ALA A 89 15.38 -9.94 -12.27
C ALA A 89 16.26 -11.10 -12.77
N ALA A 90 17.53 -10.84 -12.96
CA ALA A 90 18.50 -11.89 -13.25
C ALA A 90 18.68 -12.84 -12.04
N GLU A 91 19.16 -14.06 -12.30
CA GLU A 91 19.31 -15.09 -11.25
C GLU A 91 20.19 -14.64 -10.07
N ASN A 92 21.18 -13.76 -10.32
CA ASN A 92 22.05 -13.21 -9.30
C ASN A 92 21.49 -11.94 -8.63
N GLN A 93 20.23 -11.56 -8.88
CA GLN A 93 19.64 -10.35 -8.33
C GLN A 93 18.71 -10.65 -7.16
N PHE A 94 18.73 -9.77 -6.16
CA PHE A 94 17.78 -9.75 -5.09
C PHE A 94 17.49 -8.31 -4.64
N ILE A 95 16.49 -8.13 -3.80
CA ILE A 95 16.14 -6.83 -3.26
C ILE A 95 16.42 -6.83 -1.76
N ARG A 96 17.29 -5.95 -1.31
CA ARG A 96 17.46 -5.65 0.12
C ARG A 96 16.43 -4.61 0.53
N ILE A 97 15.68 -4.91 1.58
CA ILE A 97 14.72 -4.00 2.20
C ILE A 97 15.14 -3.75 3.63
N VAL A 98 15.30 -2.49 3.97
CA VAL A 98 15.63 -2.03 5.32
C VAL A 98 14.45 -1.20 5.83
N VAL A 99 13.93 -1.55 6.99
CA VAL A 99 12.76 -0.92 7.61
C VAL A 99 13.19 -0.01 8.75
N TRP A 100 12.66 1.20 8.75
CA TRP A 100 12.91 2.24 9.73
C TRP A 100 11.59 2.82 10.21
N ASP A 101 11.55 3.49 11.34
CA ASP A 101 10.35 4.21 11.78
C ASP A 101 10.01 5.35 10.80
N ASN A 102 11.02 6.15 10.44
CA ASN A 102 10.89 7.33 9.60
C ASN A 102 12.23 7.79 9.01
N MET A 103 12.23 8.90 8.28
CA MET A 103 13.44 9.47 7.66
C MET A 103 14.47 9.97 8.68
N GLU A 104 14.04 10.51 9.81
CA GLU A 104 14.93 10.98 10.87
C GLU A 104 15.68 9.80 11.50
N HIS A 105 14.96 8.71 11.80
CA HIS A 105 15.56 7.48 12.31
C HIS A 105 16.59 6.92 11.32
N TRP A 106 16.26 6.85 10.04
CA TRP A 106 17.20 6.43 9.00
C TRP A 106 18.43 7.33 8.95
N ALA A 107 18.26 8.65 8.89
CA ALA A 107 19.36 9.60 8.73
C ALA A 107 20.32 9.59 9.92
N SER A 108 19.81 9.31 11.12
CA SER A 108 20.59 9.29 12.36
C SER A 108 21.42 8.00 12.53
N ASN A 109 21.06 6.92 11.79
CA ASN A 109 21.61 5.58 12.04
C ASN A 109 22.16 4.90 10.77
N VAL A 110 22.17 5.59 9.62
CA VAL A 110 22.63 4.95 8.38
C VAL A 110 24.12 4.65 8.48
N VAL A 111 24.45 3.36 8.44
CA VAL A 111 25.80 2.85 8.30
C VAL A 111 25.85 2.00 7.04
N VAL A 112 26.85 2.22 6.20
CA VAL A 112 27.12 1.38 5.03
C VAL A 112 28.14 0.34 5.45
N THR A 113 27.68 -0.89 5.65
CA THR A 113 28.56 -2.02 5.89
C THR A 113 28.87 -2.67 4.55
N PRO A 114 30.14 -2.79 4.14
CA PRO A 114 30.52 -3.58 2.97
C PRO A 114 30.11 -5.04 3.18
N SER A 115 29.71 -5.71 2.11
CA SER A 115 29.44 -7.15 2.11
C SER A 115 30.48 -7.87 1.27
N ASP A 116 30.84 -9.08 1.67
CA ASP A 116 31.75 -9.94 0.92
C ASP A 116 31.02 -10.76 -0.15
N THR A 117 29.73 -11.02 0.04
CA THR A 117 28.92 -11.89 -0.83
C THR A 117 28.09 -11.14 -1.87
N TYR A 118 27.82 -9.81 -1.71
CA TYR A 118 26.99 -9.06 -2.64
C TYR A 118 27.36 -7.57 -2.75
N ASP A 119 26.93 -6.96 -3.83
CA ASP A 119 26.97 -5.51 -4.06
C ASP A 119 25.58 -4.94 -4.27
N CYS A 120 25.31 -3.72 -3.79
CA CYS A 120 24.03 -3.05 -3.99
C CYS A 120 24.17 -1.77 -4.82
N ASP A 121 23.22 -1.56 -5.73
CA ASP A 121 23.09 -0.31 -6.49
C ASP A 121 22.49 0.79 -5.62
N ASN A 122 23.35 1.45 -4.86
CA ASN A 122 22.95 2.52 -3.96
C ASN A 122 22.44 3.78 -4.69
N ASN A 123 22.71 3.95 -6.00
CA ASN A 123 22.20 5.06 -6.80
C ASN A 123 20.72 4.88 -7.15
N ASN A 124 20.25 3.63 -7.23
CA ASN A 124 18.84 3.28 -7.46
C ASN A 124 18.08 2.96 -6.17
N ARG A 125 18.55 3.43 -5.04
CA ARG A 125 17.84 3.30 -3.76
C ARG A 125 16.53 4.04 -3.81
N ARG A 126 15.46 3.40 -3.30
CA ARG A 126 14.12 3.99 -3.23
C ARG A 126 13.63 4.01 -1.79
N PHE A 127 13.06 5.13 -1.40
CA PHE A 127 12.45 5.34 -0.09
C PHE A 127 10.93 5.34 -0.27
N TRP A 128 10.26 4.52 0.51
CA TRP A 128 8.83 4.30 0.46
C TRP A 128 8.21 4.53 1.82
N THR A 129 7.21 5.37 1.91
CA THR A 129 6.35 5.39 3.10
C THR A 129 5.43 4.18 3.05
N ASN A 130 5.37 3.40 4.12
CA ASN A 130 4.60 2.17 4.19
C ASN A 130 3.39 2.33 5.12
N ARG A 131 2.26 1.73 4.73
CA ARG A 131 1.05 1.61 5.55
C ARG A 131 0.54 0.19 5.50
N ASN A 132 0.28 -0.34 6.68
CA ASN A 132 -0.33 -1.64 6.85
C ASN A 132 -1.85 -1.50 6.70
N LEU A 133 -2.48 -2.49 6.08
CA LEU A 133 -3.90 -2.52 5.78
C LEU A 133 -4.59 -3.57 6.65
N GLY A 134 -5.90 -3.38 6.85
CA GLY A 134 -6.70 -4.30 7.65
C GLY A 134 -6.51 -4.14 9.16
N SER A 135 -6.92 -5.15 9.90
CA SER A 135 -6.85 -5.21 11.35
C SER A 135 -5.60 -5.95 11.86
N ASN A 136 -5.10 -6.92 11.11
CA ASN A 136 -3.88 -7.65 11.43
C ASN A 136 -2.65 -6.90 10.92
N ARG A 137 -1.90 -6.28 11.83
CA ARG A 137 -0.74 -5.46 11.48
C ARG A 137 0.60 -6.18 11.64
N ASN A 138 0.61 -7.41 12.14
CA ASN A 138 1.81 -8.17 12.45
C ASN A 138 1.99 -9.34 11.47
N ALA A 139 2.53 -9.05 10.28
CA ALA A 139 2.79 -10.06 9.27
C ALA A 139 3.87 -11.08 9.64
N TYR A 140 4.78 -10.71 10.50
CA TYR A 140 5.96 -11.52 10.81
C TYR A 140 5.91 -12.01 12.26
N ASN A 141 5.05 -12.98 12.53
CA ASN A 141 4.99 -13.66 13.83
C ASN A 141 6.10 -14.73 13.93
N GLY A 142 7.35 -14.32 13.82
CA GLY A 142 8.47 -15.18 14.17
C GLY A 142 8.90 -16.21 13.12
N THR A 143 8.50 -16.06 11.87
CA THR A 143 9.07 -16.88 10.77
C THR A 143 10.16 -16.13 10.06
N ASP A 144 11.36 -16.72 10.01
CA ASP A 144 12.51 -16.16 9.31
C ASP A 144 12.32 -16.08 7.80
N VAL A 145 11.36 -16.81 7.25
CA VAL A 145 11.10 -16.91 5.80
C VAL A 145 9.62 -16.84 5.52
N SER A 146 9.24 -16.04 4.52
CA SER A 146 7.87 -15.91 4.04
C SER A 146 7.82 -15.73 2.53
N LEU A 147 6.65 -15.96 1.93
CA LEU A 147 6.36 -15.53 0.57
C LEU A 147 5.73 -14.14 0.56
N VAL A 148 6.05 -13.39 -0.48
CA VAL A 148 5.52 -12.04 -0.70
C VAL A 148 5.12 -11.88 -2.15
N THR A 149 3.87 -11.52 -2.41
CA THR A 149 3.50 -10.98 -3.72
C THR A 149 3.70 -9.48 -3.75
N THR A 150 4.16 -8.98 -4.89
CA THR A 150 4.41 -7.54 -5.08
C THR A 150 3.82 -7.10 -6.41
N ARG A 151 3.12 -5.97 -6.41
CA ARG A 151 2.64 -5.32 -7.60
C ARG A 151 2.97 -3.84 -7.54
N ARG A 152 3.58 -3.31 -8.59
CA ARG A 152 3.85 -1.88 -8.73
C ARG A 152 2.80 -1.27 -9.61
N CYS A 153 2.22 -0.15 -9.16
CA CYS A 153 1.21 0.61 -9.87
C CYS A 153 1.50 2.10 -9.77
N SER A 154 0.72 2.89 -10.50
CA SER A 154 0.60 4.33 -10.29
C SER A 154 -0.78 4.66 -9.73
N VAL A 155 -0.88 5.73 -8.95
CA VAL A 155 -2.19 6.27 -8.52
C VAL A 155 -2.92 6.77 -9.75
N GLN A 156 -4.17 6.35 -9.93
CA GLN A 156 -5.01 6.74 -11.05
C GLN A 156 -5.22 8.26 -11.07
N ARG A 157 -5.24 8.85 -12.28
CA ARG A 157 -5.45 10.29 -12.45
C ARG A 157 -6.78 10.73 -11.82
N GLY A 158 -6.74 11.80 -11.03
CA GLY A 158 -7.91 12.35 -10.32
C GLY A 158 -8.13 11.75 -8.93
N TYR A 159 -7.36 10.75 -8.54
CA TYR A 159 -7.34 10.16 -7.21
C TYR A 159 -6.05 10.47 -6.47
N ASN A 160 -6.04 10.22 -5.18
CA ASN A 160 -4.89 10.39 -4.31
C ASN A 160 -4.58 9.11 -3.53
N ILE A 161 -3.49 9.12 -2.79
CA ILE A 161 -3.06 7.93 -2.02
C ILE A 161 -4.07 7.53 -0.93
N SER A 162 -4.87 8.46 -0.40
CA SER A 162 -5.92 8.14 0.59
C SER A 162 -7.03 7.30 -0.03
N ASP A 163 -7.37 7.55 -1.31
CA ASP A 163 -8.39 6.79 -2.02
C ASP A 163 -7.91 5.37 -2.28
N VAL A 164 -6.63 5.22 -2.68
CA VAL A 164 -6.00 3.90 -2.84
C VAL A 164 -5.96 3.15 -1.51
N TYR A 165 -5.50 3.83 -0.44
CA TYR A 165 -5.43 3.24 0.90
C TYR A 165 -6.80 2.71 1.35
N ARG A 166 -7.86 3.51 1.22
CA ARG A 166 -9.21 3.14 1.63
C ARG A 166 -9.69 1.89 0.90
N SER A 167 -9.59 1.89 -0.44
CA SER A 167 -10.03 0.76 -1.25
C SER A 167 -9.28 -0.53 -0.94
N LEU A 168 -7.96 -0.45 -0.77
CA LEU A 168 -7.13 -1.60 -0.42
C LEU A 168 -7.36 -2.08 1.02
N ASN A 169 -7.63 -1.15 1.96
CA ASN A 169 -7.95 -1.48 3.33
C ASN A 169 -9.28 -2.25 3.44
N ASP A 170 -10.30 -1.81 2.71
CA ASP A 170 -11.58 -2.52 2.65
C ASP A 170 -11.40 -3.94 2.06
N THR A 171 -10.54 -4.07 1.05
CA THR A 171 -10.19 -5.38 0.47
C THR A 171 -9.48 -6.27 1.49
N GLN A 172 -8.52 -5.74 2.24
CA GLN A 172 -7.81 -6.51 3.26
C GLN A 172 -8.76 -6.97 4.37
N LEU A 173 -9.65 -6.08 4.85
CA LEU A 173 -10.67 -6.45 5.84
C LEU A 173 -11.60 -7.56 5.34
N ALA A 174 -12.01 -7.52 4.06
CA ALA A 174 -12.79 -8.58 3.45
C ALA A 174 -12.01 -9.92 3.37
N ARG A 175 -10.71 -9.90 3.08
CA ARG A 175 -9.85 -11.08 3.09
C ARG A 175 -9.74 -11.67 4.48
N GLU A 176 -9.49 -10.86 5.49
CA GLU A 176 -9.44 -11.28 6.91
C GLU A 176 -10.76 -11.92 7.34
N ALA A 177 -11.92 -11.35 6.94
CA ALA A 177 -13.24 -11.91 7.21
C ALA A 177 -13.45 -13.27 6.53
N ASN A 178 -12.73 -13.56 5.45
CA ASN A 178 -12.73 -14.86 4.75
C ASN A 178 -11.63 -15.81 5.24
N GLY A 179 -10.96 -15.50 6.35
CA GLY A 179 -9.98 -16.37 7.00
C GLY A 179 -8.57 -16.30 6.43
N HIS A 180 -8.24 -15.30 5.60
CA HIS A 180 -6.87 -15.08 5.15
C HIS A 180 -5.99 -14.60 6.32
N THR A 181 -4.79 -15.17 6.40
CA THR A 181 -3.79 -14.82 7.43
C THR A 181 -2.72 -13.86 6.92
N SER A 182 -2.60 -13.73 5.61
CA SER A 182 -1.67 -12.78 5.00
C SER A 182 -2.11 -11.33 5.24
N VAL A 183 -1.13 -10.44 5.35
CA VAL A 183 -1.35 -9.00 5.48
C VAL A 183 -1.03 -8.28 4.18
N MET A 184 -1.75 -7.20 3.94
CA MET A 184 -1.50 -6.34 2.80
C MET A 184 -0.87 -5.03 3.26
N HIS A 185 0.13 -4.58 2.52
CA HIS A 185 0.77 -3.28 2.69
C HIS A 185 0.64 -2.46 1.42
N VAL A 186 0.43 -1.16 1.57
CA VAL A 186 0.60 -0.19 0.50
C VAL A 186 1.73 0.76 0.84
N SER A 187 2.66 0.90 -0.08
CA SER A 187 3.76 1.87 0.04
C SER A 187 3.71 2.84 -1.12
N HIS A 188 3.96 4.12 -0.87
CA HIS A 188 4.13 5.08 -1.95
C HIS A 188 5.54 5.67 -1.95
N LEU A 189 6.04 5.97 -3.14
CA LEU A 189 7.39 6.46 -3.35
C LEU A 189 7.54 7.85 -2.73
N LEU A 190 8.50 7.98 -1.81
CA LEU A 190 8.89 9.25 -1.20
C LEU A 190 10.06 9.88 -1.95
N LEU A 191 11.11 9.10 -2.18
CA LEU A 191 12.34 9.52 -2.87
C LEU A 191 12.89 8.38 -3.71
N GLY A 192 13.54 8.72 -4.82
CA GLY A 192 14.21 7.78 -5.72
C GLY A 192 13.59 7.78 -7.12
N PRO A 193 14.15 7.00 -8.05
CA PRO A 193 13.67 6.97 -9.42
C PRO A 193 12.25 6.42 -9.48
N SER A 194 11.34 7.18 -10.07
CA SER A 194 10.00 6.71 -10.40
C SER A 194 10.06 5.81 -11.64
N SER A 195 9.18 4.81 -11.68
CA SER A 195 8.95 4.02 -12.89
C SER A 195 7.88 4.63 -13.80
N ASP A 196 7.23 5.69 -13.35
CA ASP A 196 6.16 6.36 -14.08
C ASP A 196 6.71 7.55 -14.88
N THR A 197 6.66 7.45 -16.21
CA THR A 197 7.09 8.50 -17.12
C THR A 197 6.18 9.73 -17.10
N GLU A 198 4.96 9.60 -16.58
CA GLU A 198 3.99 10.70 -16.46
C GLU A 198 4.08 11.43 -15.11
N MET A 199 5.10 11.17 -14.31
CA MET A 199 5.32 11.77 -12.99
C MET A 199 4.17 11.54 -12.00
N ARG A 200 3.50 10.41 -12.10
CA ARG A 200 2.45 10.00 -11.15
C ARG A 200 3.06 9.41 -9.90
N THR A 201 2.28 9.42 -8.83
CA THR A 201 2.72 8.76 -7.59
C THR A 201 2.83 7.26 -7.79
N SER A 202 4.04 6.75 -7.75
CA SER A 202 4.29 5.30 -7.77
C SER A 202 3.93 4.68 -6.44
N ILE A 203 3.22 3.56 -6.51
CA ILE A 203 2.84 2.76 -5.35
C ILE A 203 3.29 1.32 -5.51
N ILE A 204 3.52 0.66 -4.40
CA ILE A 204 3.73 -0.79 -4.34
C ILE A 204 2.69 -1.38 -3.40
N ILE A 205 1.97 -2.38 -3.90
CA ILE A 205 1.04 -3.19 -3.13
C ILE A 205 1.72 -4.52 -2.87
N ARG A 206 1.80 -4.92 -1.60
CA ARG A 206 2.39 -6.21 -1.19
C ARG A 206 1.38 -7.00 -0.39
N THR A 207 1.30 -8.29 -0.68
CA THR A 207 0.66 -9.26 0.22
C THR A 207 1.75 -10.14 0.80
N ILE A 208 1.82 -10.20 2.12
CA ILE A 208 2.88 -10.86 2.87
C ILE A 208 2.26 -11.98 3.68
N GLY A 209 2.73 -13.19 3.49
CA GLY A 209 2.28 -14.34 4.28
C GLY A 209 2.85 -14.34 5.68
N GLU A 210 2.12 -14.90 6.64
CA GLU A 210 2.66 -15.26 7.95
C GLU A 210 3.76 -16.34 7.84
N SER A 211 3.71 -17.12 6.76
CA SER A 211 4.67 -18.14 6.36
C SER A 211 4.56 -18.38 4.85
N GLU A 212 5.45 -19.19 4.28
CA GLU A 212 5.35 -19.59 2.87
C GLU A 212 4.05 -20.35 2.58
N VAL A 213 3.71 -21.32 3.42
CA VAL A 213 2.48 -22.12 3.29
C VAL A 213 1.23 -21.26 3.54
N GLY A 214 1.30 -20.31 4.47
CA GLY A 214 0.20 -19.38 4.76
C GLY A 214 -0.18 -18.56 3.54
N LEU A 215 0.80 -17.93 2.88
CA LEU A 215 0.50 -17.17 1.65
C LEU A 215 0.00 -18.08 0.53
N ALA A 216 0.60 -19.24 0.33
CA ALA A 216 0.16 -20.18 -0.71
C ALA A 216 -1.32 -20.56 -0.51
N ARG A 217 -1.74 -20.87 0.71
CA ARG A 217 -3.14 -21.17 1.06
C ARG A 217 -4.07 -19.97 0.76
N ASP A 218 -3.64 -18.77 1.13
CA ASP A 218 -4.42 -17.55 0.90
C ASP A 218 -4.57 -17.25 -0.60
N LEU A 219 -3.54 -17.54 -1.41
CA LEU A 219 -3.60 -17.42 -2.85
C LEU A 219 -4.57 -18.43 -3.46
N ASP A 220 -4.52 -19.70 -3.06
CA ASP A 220 -5.45 -20.73 -3.50
C ASP A 220 -6.90 -20.35 -3.16
N SER A 221 -7.14 -19.85 -1.96
CA SER A 221 -8.45 -19.35 -1.53
C SER A 221 -8.90 -18.13 -2.37
N SER A 222 -7.99 -17.24 -2.71
CA SER A 222 -8.30 -16.06 -3.54
C SER A 222 -8.78 -16.44 -4.94
N PHE A 223 -8.26 -17.51 -5.54
CA PHE A 223 -8.74 -18.01 -6.84
C PHE A 223 -10.16 -18.56 -6.77
N GLN A 224 -10.57 -19.08 -5.62
CA GLN A 224 -11.92 -19.63 -5.43
C GLN A 224 -12.97 -18.58 -5.15
N THR A 225 -12.58 -17.43 -4.60
CA THR A 225 -13.48 -16.40 -4.09
C THR A 225 -13.51 -15.11 -4.89
N ASP A 226 -12.82 -15.03 -6.02
CA ASP A 226 -12.63 -13.80 -6.83
C ASP A 226 -12.07 -12.59 -6.04
N LEU A 227 -11.51 -12.83 -4.86
CA LEU A 227 -10.89 -11.76 -4.06
C LEU A 227 -9.60 -11.22 -4.69
N GLY A 228 -9.17 -11.83 -5.77
CA GLY A 228 -8.03 -11.42 -6.58
C GLY A 228 -6.69 -11.46 -5.84
N ILE A 229 -5.62 -11.49 -6.61
CA ILE A 229 -4.26 -11.33 -6.12
C ILE A 229 -3.80 -9.92 -6.47
N GLY A 230 -3.33 -9.17 -5.48
CA GLY A 230 -2.82 -7.83 -5.71
C GLY A 230 -3.92 -6.76 -5.76
N THR A 231 -3.90 -5.89 -6.76
CA THR A 231 -4.80 -4.74 -6.83
C THR A 231 -6.23 -5.16 -7.16
N PRO A 232 -7.23 -4.91 -6.31
CA PRO A 232 -8.62 -5.15 -6.66
C PRO A 232 -9.04 -4.29 -7.85
N ALA A 233 -10.00 -4.78 -8.61
CA ALA A 233 -10.51 -4.09 -9.81
C ALA A 233 -11.02 -2.66 -9.53
N ASN A 234 -11.44 -2.38 -8.31
CA ASN A 234 -11.98 -1.08 -7.89
C ASN A 234 -10.95 -0.15 -7.24
N ALA A 235 -9.71 -0.59 -7.03
CA ALA A 235 -8.70 0.30 -6.48
C ALA A 235 -8.33 1.37 -7.51
N PRO A 236 -8.23 2.65 -7.11
CA PRO A 236 -7.86 3.73 -8.02
C PRO A 236 -6.35 3.71 -8.31
N ALA A 237 -5.90 2.61 -8.90
CA ALA A 237 -4.53 2.33 -9.31
C ALA A 237 -4.51 1.89 -10.77
N GLU A 238 -3.53 2.36 -11.52
CA GLU A 238 -3.39 2.09 -12.95
C GLU A 238 -1.93 1.83 -13.32
N PHE A 239 -1.68 1.40 -14.57
CA PHE A 239 -0.34 1.02 -15.05
C PHE A 239 0.34 0.01 -14.12
N CYS A 240 -0.43 -0.95 -13.63
CA CYS A 240 0.09 -2.00 -12.80
C CYS A 240 0.85 -3.03 -13.64
N ASN A 241 2.05 -3.40 -13.18
CA ASN A 241 2.74 -4.57 -13.72
C ASN A 241 2.03 -5.87 -13.27
N ASP A 242 2.43 -6.98 -13.86
CA ASP A 242 2.00 -8.30 -13.39
C ASP A 242 2.51 -8.53 -11.96
N PRO A 243 1.75 -9.26 -11.13
CA PRO A 243 2.19 -9.62 -9.80
C PRO A 243 3.47 -10.46 -9.86
N SER A 244 4.45 -10.09 -9.04
CA SER A 244 5.65 -10.92 -8.83
C SER A 244 5.57 -11.64 -7.50
N LEU A 245 6.15 -12.83 -7.43
CA LEU A 245 6.31 -13.62 -6.21
C LEU A 245 7.77 -13.66 -5.81
N SER A 246 8.04 -13.40 -4.55
CA SER A 246 9.38 -13.47 -3.97
C SER A 246 9.37 -14.26 -2.67
N ARG A 247 10.49 -14.92 -2.36
CA ARG A 247 10.78 -15.44 -1.04
C ARG A 247 11.51 -14.36 -0.26
N SER A 248 11.01 -14.06 0.94
CA SER A 248 11.53 -12.99 1.80
C SER A 248 12.18 -13.62 3.03
N TYR A 249 13.45 -13.35 3.22
CA TYR A 249 14.25 -13.82 4.35
C TYR A 249 14.46 -12.67 5.31
N MET A 250 14.05 -12.82 6.56
CA MET A 250 14.41 -11.88 7.61
C MET A 250 15.84 -12.20 8.06
N VAL A 251 16.73 -11.23 7.95
CA VAL A 251 18.14 -11.37 8.33
C VAL A 251 18.48 -10.58 9.58
N TYR A 252 17.61 -9.63 9.96
CA TYR A 252 17.74 -8.85 11.20
C TYR A 252 16.35 -8.37 11.68
N SER A 253 16.10 -8.38 13.01
CA SER A 253 14.89 -7.86 13.67
C SER A 253 15.17 -7.48 15.13
#